data_a3a2d16d1cb89b769dbee72e06626eaa
#
_entry.id   a3a2d16d1cb89b769dbee72e06626eaa
#
_cell.length_a   1.000
_cell.length_b   1.000
_cell.length_c   1.000
_cell.angle_alpha   90.00
_cell.angle_beta   90.00
_cell.angle_gamma   90.00
#
_symmetry.space_group_name_H-M   'P 1'
#
loop_
_entity.id
_entity.type
_entity.pdbx_description
1 polymer ?
#
loop_
_entity_poly.entity_id
_entity_poly.type
_entity_poly.pdbx_seq_one_letter_code
_entity_poly.pdbx_strand_id
1 'polypeptide(L)'
;MLADFTYGRHRLRSLTLRRPRNHNLEEQARIHFDAWCSKCMDSKPIRALSSNILDYTPNNHKKVILLNSSDVTEGRFESLPYVDNHNLKGQFKKRFKKGDILYSEIRPRNHHYAICYFDAEDYIASTRLMVIRKNSEMIPSDALLYQYLLMPSVMEEFTSKTESRSGTFPQGNYEDLSTSEVPYSKDNSQISNTLEAIYGIIWNNLEENKRLISLRDSFLPQLMTGQITC
;
A
#
# COMPACT_ATOMS: atom_id res chain seq x y z
N MET A 1 22.31 -8.95 -41.31
CA MET A 1 20.92 -8.45 -41.37
C MET A 1 20.19 -9.08 -40.19
N LEU A 2 20.35 -8.48 -39.00
CA LEU A 2 19.77 -8.93 -37.74
C LEU A 2 18.59 -8.02 -37.44
N ALA A 3 17.40 -8.59 -37.38
CA ALA A 3 16.16 -7.87 -37.10
C ALA A 3 16.01 -7.71 -35.58
N ASP A 4 16.02 -6.45 -35.15
CA ASP A 4 15.68 -6.04 -33.79
C ASP A 4 14.22 -6.34 -33.49
N PHE A 5 13.97 -7.27 -32.59
CA PHE A 5 12.68 -7.47 -31.96
C PHE A 5 12.57 -6.54 -30.73
N THR A 6 12.16 -5.32 -30.95
CA THR A 6 11.69 -4.46 -29.87
C THR A 6 10.33 -4.94 -29.38
N TYR A 7 10.34 -5.58 -28.22
CA TYR A 7 9.13 -6.04 -27.52
C TYR A 7 8.39 -4.81 -26.96
N GLY A 8 7.47 -4.28 -27.76
CA GLY A 8 6.55 -3.24 -27.35
C GLY A 8 5.61 -3.77 -26.26
N ARG A 9 5.83 -3.34 -25.01
CA ARG A 9 4.86 -3.52 -23.93
C ARG A 9 3.62 -2.68 -24.24
N HIS A 10 2.70 -3.22 -24.99
CA HIS A 10 1.33 -2.74 -25.00
C HIS A 10 0.71 -3.03 -23.62
N ARG A 11 0.69 -2.02 -22.75
CA ARG A 11 -0.20 -2.00 -21.59
C ARG A 11 -1.64 -2.12 -22.11
N LEU A 12 -2.16 -3.32 -22.17
CA LEU A 12 -3.59 -3.55 -22.24
C LEU A 12 -4.17 -2.90 -20.95
N ARG A 13 -4.79 -1.74 -21.11
CA ARG A 13 -5.64 -1.14 -20.08
C ARG A 13 -6.73 -2.16 -19.78
N SER A 14 -6.53 -2.95 -18.72
CA SER A 14 -7.59 -3.82 -18.22
C SER A 14 -8.76 -2.92 -17.83
N LEU A 15 -9.88 -3.07 -18.52
CA LEU A 15 -11.17 -2.48 -18.16
C LEU A 15 -11.60 -3.10 -16.83
N THR A 16 -11.12 -2.56 -15.72
CA THR A 16 -11.53 -2.98 -14.40
C THR A 16 -12.88 -2.32 -14.11
N LEU A 17 -13.96 -3.03 -14.39
CA LEU A 17 -15.35 -2.64 -14.11
C LEU A 17 -15.62 -2.21 -12.66
N ARG A 18 -14.68 -2.47 -11.74
CA ARG A 18 -14.76 -2.12 -10.30
C ARG A 18 -13.88 -0.95 -9.87
N ARG A 19 -13.08 -0.34 -10.76
CA ARG A 19 -12.33 0.89 -10.42
C ARG A 19 -13.21 2.02 -9.91
N PRO A 20 -14.35 2.36 -10.56
CA PRO A 20 -15.24 3.43 -10.08
C PRO A 20 -15.84 3.13 -8.70
N ARG A 21 -16.12 1.86 -8.41
CA ARG A 21 -16.77 1.46 -7.15
C ARG A 21 -15.84 1.63 -5.95
N ASN A 22 -14.57 1.23 -6.05
CA ASN A 22 -13.60 1.43 -4.97
C ASN A 22 -13.26 2.91 -4.80
N HIS A 23 -13.16 3.67 -5.87
CA HIS A 23 -12.95 5.12 -5.80
C HIS A 23 -14.07 5.82 -5.01
N ASN A 24 -15.33 5.47 -5.24
CA ASN A 24 -16.44 6.02 -4.47
C ASN A 24 -16.36 5.62 -2.98
N LEU A 25 -15.92 4.42 -2.65
CA LEU A 25 -15.72 3.98 -1.27
C LEU A 25 -14.56 4.71 -0.60
N GLU A 26 -13.45 4.90 -1.30
CA GLU A 26 -12.30 5.68 -0.84
C GLU A 26 -12.72 7.14 -0.56
N GLU A 27 -13.54 7.73 -1.42
CA GLU A 27 -14.09 9.06 -1.21
C GLU A 27 -15.04 9.13 -0.01
N GLN A 28 -15.93 8.14 0.17
CA GLN A 28 -16.77 8.03 1.36
C GLN A 28 -15.93 7.92 2.63
N ALA A 29 -14.88 7.08 2.63
CA ALA A 29 -13.97 6.97 3.77
C ALA A 29 -13.37 8.33 4.12
N ARG A 30 -12.91 9.08 3.11
CA ARG A 30 -12.34 10.43 3.29
C ARG A 30 -13.39 11.41 3.84
N ILE A 31 -14.60 11.44 3.31
CA ILE A 31 -15.67 12.34 3.79
C ILE A 31 -15.99 12.06 5.27
N HIS A 32 -16.15 10.80 5.66
CA HIS A 32 -16.39 10.44 7.05
C HIS A 32 -15.23 10.83 7.96
N PHE A 33 -14.01 10.61 7.49
CA PHE A 33 -12.79 10.96 8.22
C PHE A 33 -12.66 12.49 8.38
N ASP A 34 -12.83 13.28 7.32
CA ASP A 34 -12.78 14.74 7.35
C ASP A 34 -13.85 15.34 8.29
N ALA A 35 -15.08 14.79 8.22
CA ALA A 35 -16.18 15.22 9.11
C ALA A 35 -15.91 14.87 10.59
N TRP A 36 -15.17 13.80 10.86
CA TRP A 36 -14.73 13.48 12.21
C TRP A 36 -13.56 14.38 12.65
N CYS A 37 -12.55 14.57 11.81
CA CYS A 37 -11.42 15.45 12.08
C CYS A 37 -11.87 16.88 12.45
N SER A 38 -12.89 17.41 11.77
CA SER A 38 -13.42 18.76 12.05
C SER A 38 -13.99 18.93 13.46
N LYS A 39 -14.29 17.84 14.16
CA LYS A 39 -14.81 17.82 15.54
C LYS A 39 -13.72 17.55 16.58
N CYS A 40 -12.51 17.18 16.15
CA CYS A 40 -11.40 16.95 17.05
C CYS A 40 -10.90 18.27 17.64
N MET A 41 -10.75 18.31 18.95
CA MET A 41 -10.24 19.48 19.68
C MET A 41 -8.74 19.37 20.00
N ASP A 42 -8.21 18.16 19.94
CA ASP A 42 -6.80 17.85 20.23
C ASP A 42 -6.05 17.49 18.95
N SER A 43 -4.73 17.52 19.00
CA SER A 43 -3.85 16.96 17.97
C SER A 43 -2.82 16.02 18.59
N LYS A 44 -2.24 15.17 17.76
CA LYS A 44 -1.14 14.29 18.12
C LYS A 44 -0.19 14.16 16.93
N PRO A 45 1.14 14.10 17.19
CA PRO A 45 2.08 13.75 16.14
C PRO A 45 1.90 12.27 15.73
N ILE A 46 2.12 11.98 14.46
CA ILE A 46 1.98 10.60 13.91
C ILE A 46 2.83 9.60 14.72
N ARG A 47 3.99 9.99 15.25
CA ARG A 47 4.83 9.13 16.09
C ARG A 47 4.16 8.66 17.38
N ALA A 48 3.15 9.36 17.88
CA ALA A 48 2.37 8.92 19.03
C ALA A 48 1.36 7.82 18.62
N LEU A 49 0.93 7.82 17.37
CA LEU A 49 -0.10 6.94 16.82
C LEU A 49 0.47 5.72 16.10
N SER A 50 1.76 5.73 15.77
CA SER A 50 2.39 4.69 14.98
C SER A 50 3.87 4.50 15.29
N SER A 51 4.46 3.46 14.73
CA SER A 51 5.89 3.19 14.75
C SER A 51 6.37 2.64 13.39
N ASN A 52 7.63 2.89 13.06
CA ASN A 52 8.29 2.26 11.92
C ASN A 52 8.88 0.92 12.35
N ILE A 53 8.46 -0.15 11.70
CA ILE A 53 8.90 -1.51 11.99
C ILE A 53 10.15 -1.84 11.17
N LEU A 54 11.20 -2.21 11.87
CA LEU A 54 12.48 -2.62 11.27
C LEU A 54 12.70 -4.13 11.53
N ASP A 55 11.80 -4.94 10.99
CA ASP A 55 11.90 -6.40 11.08
C ASP A 55 12.70 -6.94 9.87
N TYR A 56 13.91 -7.39 10.14
CA TYR A 56 14.83 -7.99 9.19
C TYR A 56 15.00 -9.50 9.42
N THR A 57 14.09 -10.12 10.12
CA THR A 57 14.10 -11.57 10.38
C THR A 57 14.13 -12.34 9.07
N PRO A 58 15.05 -13.31 8.86
CA PRO A 58 15.10 -14.08 7.64
C PRO A 58 13.76 -14.76 7.33
N ASN A 59 13.37 -14.72 6.06
CA ASN A 59 12.21 -15.45 5.60
C ASN A 59 12.57 -16.92 5.35
N ASN A 60 11.83 -17.85 5.94
CA ASN A 60 12.09 -19.29 5.84
C ASN A 60 11.36 -19.97 4.67
N HIS A 61 10.51 -19.25 3.94
CA HIS A 61 9.83 -19.80 2.76
C HIS A 61 10.85 -20.06 1.64
N LYS A 62 10.72 -21.18 0.93
CA LYS A 62 11.59 -21.53 -0.21
C LYS A 62 11.42 -20.55 -1.38
N LYS A 63 10.20 -20.03 -1.54
CA LYS A 63 9.87 -19.02 -2.55
C LYS A 63 9.21 -17.83 -1.88
N VAL A 64 9.53 -16.64 -2.36
CA VAL A 64 9.06 -15.37 -1.79
C VAL A 64 8.65 -14.40 -2.90
N ILE A 65 7.87 -13.42 -2.54
CA ILE A 65 7.52 -12.29 -3.40
C ILE A 65 8.33 -11.07 -2.95
N LEU A 66 9.09 -10.48 -3.88
CA LEU A 66 9.92 -9.31 -3.62
C LEU A 66 9.17 -8.04 -4.01
N LEU A 67 8.96 -7.15 -3.04
CA LEU A 67 8.17 -5.94 -3.19
C LEU A 67 9.05 -4.69 -3.20
N ASN A 68 9.11 -4.00 -4.34
CA ASN A 68 9.72 -2.68 -4.45
C ASN A 68 8.72 -1.57 -4.14
N SER A 69 9.20 -0.34 -3.99
CA SER A 69 8.32 0.83 -3.82
C SER A 69 7.40 1.05 -5.02
N SER A 70 7.86 0.76 -6.25
CA SER A 70 7.05 0.89 -7.47
C SER A 70 5.93 -0.14 -7.60
N ASP A 71 6.00 -1.21 -6.84
CA ASP A 71 5.01 -2.32 -6.88
C ASP A 71 3.82 -2.05 -5.94
N VAL A 72 3.89 -0.91 -5.25
CA VAL A 72 2.85 -0.40 -4.34
C VAL A 72 2.46 0.99 -4.81
N THR A 73 1.20 1.21 -5.18
CA THR A 73 0.76 2.51 -5.67
C THR A 73 -0.71 2.75 -5.32
N GLU A 74 -1.00 3.89 -4.68
CA GLU A 74 -2.35 4.35 -4.35
C GLU A 74 -3.23 3.24 -3.74
N GLY A 75 -2.72 2.60 -2.69
CA GLY A 75 -3.44 1.57 -1.95
C GLY A 75 -3.46 0.18 -2.59
N ARG A 76 -2.70 -0.03 -3.67
CA ARG A 76 -2.72 -1.29 -4.44
C ARG A 76 -1.36 -1.93 -4.50
N PHE A 77 -1.37 -3.26 -4.54
CA PHE A 77 -0.20 -4.09 -4.75
C PHE A 77 -0.25 -4.67 -6.17
N GLU A 78 0.85 -4.56 -6.90
CA GLU A 78 1.00 -5.23 -8.19
C GLU A 78 1.05 -6.75 -8.00
N SER A 79 0.60 -7.49 -9.00
CA SER A 79 0.74 -8.95 -9.04
C SER A 79 2.18 -9.29 -9.42
N LEU A 80 2.91 -9.90 -8.51
CA LEU A 80 4.33 -10.23 -8.68
C LEU A 80 4.53 -11.74 -8.66
N PRO A 81 5.52 -12.26 -9.41
CA PRO A 81 5.86 -13.67 -9.40
C PRO A 81 6.60 -14.05 -8.13
N TYR A 82 6.47 -15.32 -7.75
CA TYR A 82 7.35 -15.93 -6.77
C TYR A 82 8.76 -16.09 -7.34
N VAL A 83 9.76 -15.80 -6.52
CA VAL A 83 11.18 -16.06 -6.81
C VAL A 83 11.78 -16.97 -5.74
N ASP A 84 12.84 -17.68 -6.08
CA ASP A 84 13.53 -18.51 -5.09
C ASP A 84 14.19 -17.62 -4.04
N ASN A 85 13.99 -17.98 -2.77
CA ASN A 85 14.54 -17.26 -1.61
C ASN A 85 16.03 -17.64 -1.40
N HIS A 86 16.84 -17.41 -2.43
CA HIS A 86 18.26 -17.69 -2.40
C HIS A 86 19.04 -16.57 -3.08
N ASN A 87 20.10 -16.08 -2.42
CA ASN A 87 20.95 -15.00 -2.95
C ASN A 87 20.17 -13.73 -3.35
N LEU A 88 19.18 -13.34 -2.55
CA LEU A 88 18.39 -12.15 -2.81
C LEU A 88 19.25 -10.88 -2.80
N LYS A 89 18.90 -9.91 -3.65
CA LYS A 89 19.54 -8.60 -3.63
C LYS A 89 19.39 -7.96 -2.25
N GLY A 90 20.46 -7.40 -1.72
CA GLY A 90 20.55 -6.88 -0.36
C GLY A 90 19.54 -5.75 -0.01
N GLN A 91 18.81 -5.24 -1.00
CA GLN A 91 17.73 -4.28 -0.77
C GLN A 91 16.42 -4.91 -0.26
N PHE A 92 16.22 -6.22 -0.41
CA PHE A 92 15.03 -6.92 0.06
C PHE A 92 15.29 -7.55 1.41
N LYS A 93 14.76 -6.93 2.47
CA LYS A 93 15.07 -7.33 3.85
C LYS A 93 13.93 -7.16 4.82
N LYS A 94 12.96 -6.25 4.54
CA LYS A 94 11.94 -5.88 5.52
C LYS A 94 10.78 -6.85 5.49
N ARG A 95 10.41 -7.35 6.67
CA ARG A 95 9.19 -8.12 6.90
C ARG A 95 8.05 -7.17 7.27
N PHE A 96 6.87 -7.52 6.86
CA PHE A 96 5.64 -6.81 7.22
C PHE A 96 4.51 -7.82 7.33
N LYS A 97 3.40 -7.41 7.90
CA LYS A 97 2.22 -8.26 8.12
C LYS A 97 0.94 -7.51 7.82
N LYS A 98 -0.17 -8.23 7.84
CA LYS A 98 -1.51 -7.65 7.72
C LYS A 98 -1.70 -6.51 8.73
N GLY A 99 -2.25 -5.39 8.27
CA GLY A 99 -2.46 -4.15 9.02
C GLY A 99 -1.29 -3.16 8.91
N ASP A 100 -0.09 -3.58 8.51
CA ASP A 100 1.03 -2.67 8.29
C ASP A 100 0.78 -1.81 7.05
N ILE A 101 1.21 -0.55 7.11
CA ILE A 101 1.16 0.38 5.99
C ILE A 101 2.57 0.49 5.41
N LEU A 102 2.68 0.18 4.12
CA LEU A 102 3.90 0.39 3.37
C LEU A 102 3.87 1.79 2.76
N TYR A 103 4.92 2.56 3.00
CA TYR A 103 5.01 3.94 2.53
C TYR A 103 6.43 4.21 1.98
N SER A 104 6.53 4.74 0.76
CA SER A 104 7.82 4.93 0.10
C SER A 104 8.64 6.07 0.72
N GLU A 105 9.91 5.82 0.94
CA GLU A 105 10.90 6.82 1.35
C GLU A 105 11.34 7.73 0.19
N ILE A 106 11.04 7.33 -1.06
CA ILE A 106 11.52 8.03 -2.26
C ILE A 106 10.35 8.48 -3.15
N ARG A 107 10.52 9.61 -3.82
CA ARG A 107 9.56 10.15 -4.80
C ARG A 107 8.14 10.21 -4.26
N PRO A 108 7.86 10.94 -3.17
CA PRO A 108 6.56 10.95 -2.50
C PRO A 108 5.40 11.33 -3.44
N ARG A 109 5.65 12.14 -4.47
CA ARG A 109 4.65 12.50 -5.49
C ARG A 109 4.17 11.33 -6.35
N ASN A 110 4.87 10.19 -6.32
CA ASN A 110 4.43 8.99 -7.04
C ASN A 110 3.37 8.18 -6.29
N HIS A 111 3.01 8.60 -5.07
CA HIS A 111 1.96 7.99 -4.25
C HIS A 111 2.17 6.49 -4.02
N HIS A 112 3.42 6.09 -3.75
CA HIS A 112 3.78 4.70 -3.46
C HIS A 112 3.50 4.38 -2.00
N TYR A 113 2.26 4.04 -1.70
CA TYR A 113 1.79 3.61 -0.39
C TYR A 113 0.63 2.62 -0.52
N ALA A 114 0.51 1.70 0.42
CA ALA A 114 -0.67 0.84 0.60
C ALA A 114 -0.70 0.24 2.00
N ILE A 115 -1.91 -0.08 2.47
CA ILE A 115 -2.11 -0.91 3.65
C ILE A 115 -2.14 -2.38 3.25
N CYS A 116 -1.41 -3.22 3.97
CA CYS A 116 -1.42 -4.66 3.77
C CYS A 116 -2.69 -5.26 4.34
N TYR A 117 -3.59 -5.73 3.49
CA TYR A 117 -4.88 -6.32 3.86
C TYR A 117 -4.89 -7.86 3.79
N PHE A 118 -3.79 -8.46 3.40
CA PHE A 118 -3.62 -9.91 3.22
C PHE A 118 -2.50 -10.45 4.13
N ASP A 119 -2.38 -11.77 4.19
CA ASP A 119 -1.25 -12.42 4.83
C ASP A 119 0.00 -12.26 3.97
N ALA A 120 1.07 -11.72 4.56
CA ALA A 120 2.31 -11.36 3.87
C ALA A 120 3.52 -12.18 4.35
N GLU A 121 3.30 -13.38 4.88
CA GLU A 121 4.40 -14.21 5.42
C GLU A 121 5.47 -14.55 4.37
N ASP A 122 5.07 -14.68 3.11
CA ASP A 122 5.94 -14.97 1.97
C ASP A 122 6.46 -13.72 1.23
N TYR A 123 6.15 -12.52 1.74
CA TYR A 123 6.61 -11.26 1.14
C TYR A 123 7.87 -10.74 1.83
N ILE A 124 8.72 -10.08 1.03
CA ILE A 124 9.89 -9.33 1.52
C ILE A 124 9.90 -7.96 0.84
N ALA A 125 9.77 -6.91 1.64
CA ALA A 125 9.78 -5.54 1.15
C ALA A 125 11.20 -4.99 1.01
N SER A 126 11.35 -4.08 0.05
CA SER A 126 12.55 -3.28 -0.15
C SER A 126 12.83 -2.37 1.05
N THR A 127 14.10 -2.11 1.32
CA THR A 127 14.54 -1.13 2.31
C THR A 127 14.04 0.28 2.04
N ARG A 128 13.58 0.58 0.82
CA ARG A 128 12.99 1.87 0.43
C ARG A 128 11.51 2.05 0.81
N LEU A 129 10.91 1.04 1.41
CA LEU A 129 9.56 1.11 1.97
C LEU A 129 9.66 1.22 3.49
N MET A 130 9.07 2.24 4.08
CA MET A 130 8.76 2.28 5.50
C MET A 130 7.64 1.27 5.78
N VAL A 131 7.74 0.55 6.89
CA VAL A 131 6.69 -0.35 7.39
C VAL A 131 6.08 0.31 8.62
N ILE A 132 4.94 0.96 8.46
CA ILE A 132 4.31 1.76 9.50
C ILE A 132 3.20 0.95 10.14
N ARG A 133 3.29 0.78 11.46
CA ARG A 133 2.33 0.03 12.27
C ARG A 133 1.69 0.93 13.30
N LYS A 134 0.36 0.78 13.48
CA LYS A 134 -0.37 1.55 14.48
C LYS A 134 0.08 1.24 15.91
N ASN A 135 -0.06 2.22 16.78
CA ASN A 135 -0.05 2.04 18.22
C ASN A 135 -1.49 1.70 18.67
N SER A 136 -1.73 0.42 19.01
CA SER A 136 -3.07 -0.08 19.35
C SER A 136 -3.63 0.49 20.66
N GLU A 137 -2.79 1.09 21.52
CA GLU A 137 -3.22 1.79 22.73
C GLU A 137 -3.84 3.16 22.39
N MET A 138 -3.43 3.76 21.26
CA MET A 138 -3.85 5.09 20.87
C MET A 138 -4.98 5.07 19.84
N ILE A 139 -4.92 4.15 18.89
CA ILE A 139 -5.93 3.98 17.82
C ILE A 139 -6.21 2.50 17.57
N PRO A 140 -7.49 2.08 17.51
CA PRO A 140 -7.84 0.68 17.31
C PRO A 140 -7.75 0.22 15.85
N SER A 141 -7.82 1.15 14.89
CA SER A 141 -8.00 0.86 13.46
C SER A 141 -6.73 1.12 12.64
N ASP A 142 -6.34 0.14 11.81
CA ASP A 142 -5.29 0.31 10.81
C ASP A 142 -5.76 1.26 9.69
N ALA A 143 -7.05 1.22 9.34
CA ALA A 143 -7.66 2.11 8.36
C ALA A 143 -7.69 3.57 8.82
N LEU A 144 -7.82 3.83 10.13
CA LEU A 144 -7.73 5.18 10.69
C LEU A 144 -6.30 5.73 10.56
N LEU A 145 -5.28 4.94 10.91
CA LEU A 145 -3.89 5.34 10.69
C LEU A 145 -3.63 5.61 9.21
N TYR A 146 -4.14 4.75 8.33
CA TYR A 146 -3.99 4.91 6.89
C TYR A 146 -4.57 6.24 6.40
N GLN A 147 -5.76 6.62 6.87
CA GLN A 147 -6.37 7.93 6.54
C GLN A 147 -5.52 9.11 7.02
N TYR A 148 -4.92 9.04 8.21
CA TYR A 148 -4.02 10.07 8.69
C TYR A 148 -2.80 10.25 7.76
N LEU A 149 -2.20 9.15 7.31
CA LEU A 149 -1.06 9.18 6.40
C LEU A 149 -1.42 9.71 4.99
N LEU A 150 -2.70 9.64 4.62
CA LEU A 150 -3.22 10.16 3.35
C LEU A 150 -3.74 11.60 3.44
N MET A 151 -3.71 12.25 4.61
CA MET A 151 -4.08 13.65 4.72
C MET A 151 -3.22 14.51 3.79
N PRO A 152 -3.81 15.41 2.99
CA PRO A 152 -3.05 16.29 2.10
C PRO A 152 -1.94 17.06 2.82
N SER A 153 -2.22 17.56 4.04
CA SER A 153 -1.23 18.26 4.86
C SER A 153 -0.03 17.39 5.22
N VAL A 154 -0.25 16.12 5.60
CA VAL A 154 0.81 15.17 5.95
C VAL A 154 1.64 14.81 4.72
N MET A 155 0.97 14.53 3.60
CA MET A 155 1.65 14.18 2.34
C MET A 155 2.48 15.33 1.80
N GLU A 156 1.97 16.55 1.86
CA GLU A 156 2.67 17.74 1.40
C GLU A 156 3.86 18.10 2.29
N GLU A 157 3.69 18.02 3.61
CA GLU A 157 4.78 18.23 4.58
C GLU A 157 5.90 17.21 4.36
N PHE A 158 5.58 15.92 4.23
CA PHE A 158 6.56 14.87 3.95
C PHE A 158 7.25 15.09 2.60
N THR A 159 6.50 15.48 1.56
CA THR A 159 7.04 15.78 0.24
C THR A 159 8.01 16.96 0.31
N SER A 160 7.61 18.05 0.96
CA SER A 160 8.45 19.25 1.12
C SER A 160 9.75 18.94 1.86
N LYS A 161 9.68 18.20 2.99
CA LYS A 161 10.86 17.77 3.75
C LYS A 161 11.77 16.86 2.92
N THR A 162 11.20 15.96 2.13
CA THR A 162 11.98 15.06 1.28
C THR A 162 12.66 15.82 0.14
N GLU A 163 11.92 16.66 -0.58
CA GLU A 163 12.43 17.39 -1.76
C GLU A 163 13.39 18.52 -1.39
N SER A 164 13.35 19.05 -0.17
CA SER A 164 14.30 20.06 0.31
C SER A 164 15.73 19.53 0.50
N ARG A 165 15.90 18.20 0.51
CA ARG A 165 17.22 17.58 0.67
C ARG A 165 18.01 17.65 -0.64
N SER A 166 19.28 18.03 -0.54
CA SER A 166 20.17 18.06 -1.68
C SER A 166 20.51 16.63 -2.14
N GLY A 167 20.51 16.41 -3.45
CA GLY A 167 20.93 15.13 -4.05
C GLY A 167 20.08 14.74 -5.26
N THR A 168 20.62 13.85 -6.08
CA THR A 168 19.94 13.36 -7.29
C THR A 168 18.68 12.54 -6.98
N PHE A 169 18.64 11.92 -5.79
CA PHE A 169 17.52 11.12 -5.30
C PHE A 169 17.22 11.46 -3.84
N PRO A 170 16.49 12.56 -3.57
CA PRO A 170 16.09 12.92 -2.21
C PRO A 170 15.29 11.78 -1.58
N GLN A 171 15.65 11.42 -0.34
CA GLN A 171 15.02 10.37 0.42
C GLN A 171 14.48 10.93 1.72
N GLY A 172 13.18 10.74 1.96
CA GLY A 172 12.55 10.97 3.25
C GLY A 172 12.78 9.77 4.17
N ASN A 173 12.39 9.92 5.40
CA ASN A 173 12.42 8.86 6.41
C ASN A 173 11.18 8.94 7.32
N TYR A 174 11.05 7.97 8.22
CA TYR A 174 9.92 7.95 9.14
C TYR A 174 9.88 9.16 10.07
N GLU A 175 11.03 9.72 10.47
CA GLU A 175 11.07 10.90 11.31
C GLU A 175 10.41 12.11 10.62
N ASP A 176 10.66 12.29 9.32
CA ASP A 176 10.04 13.37 8.54
C ASP A 176 8.52 13.28 8.50
N LEU A 177 8.00 12.06 8.42
CA LEU A 177 6.57 11.77 8.38
C LEU A 177 5.96 11.84 9.78
N SER A 178 6.66 11.32 10.77
CA SER A 178 6.17 11.06 12.13
C SER A 178 5.96 12.31 12.98
N THR A 179 6.58 13.43 12.59
CA THR A 179 6.44 14.73 13.27
C THR A 179 5.20 15.50 12.87
N SER A 180 4.53 15.11 11.77
CA SER A 180 3.31 15.79 11.33
C SER A 180 2.20 15.64 12.36
N GLU A 181 1.57 16.76 12.70
CA GLU A 181 0.45 16.81 13.64
C GLU A 181 -0.87 16.47 12.92
N VAL A 182 -1.66 15.61 13.53
CA VAL A 182 -2.97 15.19 13.00
C VAL A 182 -4.07 15.38 14.06
N PRO A 183 -5.31 15.69 13.64
CA PRO A 183 -6.46 15.80 14.55
C PRO A 183 -6.63 14.51 15.35
N TYR A 184 -6.89 14.62 16.64
CA TYR A 184 -7.02 13.45 17.52
C TYR A 184 -8.20 13.60 18.49
N SER A 185 -8.89 12.51 18.75
CA SER A 185 -9.82 12.34 19.85
C SER A 185 -9.63 10.97 20.48
N LYS A 186 -9.75 10.90 21.82
CA LYS A 186 -9.75 9.61 22.53
C LYS A 186 -10.95 8.76 22.13
N ASP A 187 -12.09 9.39 21.84
CA ASP A 187 -13.27 8.72 21.30
C ASP A 187 -13.16 8.64 19.78
N ASN A 188 -12.44 7.64 19.32
CA ASN A 188 -12.22 7.34 17.91
C ASN A 188 -12.84 6.00 17.47
N SER A 189 -13.61 5.34 18.34
CA SER A 189 -14.16 4.01 18.07
C SER A 189 -15.17 4.02 16.92
N GLN A 190 -16.04 5.01 16.86
CA GLN A 190 -17.07 5.10 15.82
C GLN A 190 -16.44 5.30 14.42
N ILE A 191 -15.50 6.23 14.29
CA ILE A 191 -14.82 6.47 13.01
C ILE A 191 -13.97 5.26 12.63
N SER A 192 -13.29 4.64 13.58
CA SER A 192 -12.51 3.42 13.36
C SER A 192 -13.36 2.30 12.76
N ASN A 193 -14.51 2.01 13.36
CA ASN A 193 -15.44 1.00 12.86
C ASN A 193 -15.98 1.34 11.47
N THR A 194 -16.29 2.62 11.22
CA THR A 194 -16.76 3.07 9.91
C THR A 194 -15.70 2.87 8.83
N LEU A 195 -14.46 3.26 9.10
CA LEU A 195 -13.36 3.11 8.16
C LEU A 195 -13.02 1.64 7.92
N GLU A 196 -12.96 0.81 8.98
CA GLU A 196 -12.72 -0.64 8.83
C GLU A 196 -13.81 -1.31 7.97
N ALA A 197 -15.07 -0.94 8.13
CA ALA A 197 -16.16 -1.46 7.32
C ALA A 197 -15.99 -1.07 5.84
N ILE A 198 -15.69 0.19 5.54
CA ILE A 198 -15.49 0.67 4.16
C ILE A 198 -14.26 0.00 3.54
N TYR A 199 -13.13 0.01 4.24
CA TYR A 199 -11.90 -0.60 3.73
C TYR A 199 -12.03 -2.13 3.61
N GLY A 200 -12.76 -2.78 4.49
CA GLY A 200 -13.10 -4.20 4.36
C GLY A 200 -13.77 -4.52 3.02
N ILE A 201 -14.71 -3.67 2.58
CA ILE A 201 -15.34 -3.82 1.25
C ILE A 201 -14.33 -3.59 0.12
N ILE A 202 -13.49 -2.56 0.24
CA ILE A 202 -12.44 -2.26 -0.75
C ILE A 202 -11.50 -3.45 -0.91
N TRP A 203 -11.01 -4.01 0.21
CA TRP A 203 -10.08 -5.13 0.22
C TRP A 203 -10.71 -6.40 -0.37
N ASN A 204 -11.94 -6.71 0.00
CA ASN A 204 -12.69 -7.82 -0.60
C ASN A 204 -12.84 -7.66 -2.12
N ASN A 205 -13.11 -6.45 -2.60
CA ASN A 205 -13.17 -6.16 -4.03
C ASN A 205 -11.82 -6.35 -4.72
N LEU A 206 -10.71 -5.97 -4.06
CA LEU A 206 -9.35 -6.15 -4.60
C LEU A 206 -8.98 -7.64 -4.70
N GLU A 207 -9.26 -8.43 -3.67
CA GLU A 207 -9.04 -9.88 -3.69
C GLU A 207 -9.88 -10.59 -4.75
N GLU A 208 -11.16 -10.24 -4.87
CA GLU A 208 -12.02 -10.80 -5.91
C GLU A 208 -11.51 -10.43 -7.31
N ASN A 209 -11.03 -9.20 -7.51
CA ASN A 209 -10.42 -8.80 -8.77
C ASN A 209 -9.17 -9.62 -9.11
N LYS A 210 -8.28 -9.88 -8.13
CA LYS A 210 -7.12 -10.77 -8.33
C LYS A 210 -7.57 -12.16 -8.78
N ARG A 211 -8.58 -12.73 -8.11
CA ARG A 211 -9.13 -14.03 -8.46
C ARG A 211 -9.71 -14.05 -9.87
N LEU A 212 -10.49 -13.04 -10.24
CA LEU A 212 -11.10 -12.94 -11.56
C LEU A 212 -10.05 -12.78 -12.67
N ILE A 213 -8.98 -12.03 -12.43
CA ILE A 213 -7.86 -11.89 -13.36
C ILE A 213 -7.16 -13.24 -13.53
N SER A 214 -6.86 -13.95 -12.45
CA SER A 214 -6.24 -15.28 -12.52
C SER A 214 -7.10 -16.28 -13.27
N LEU A 215 -8.42 -16.31 -13.05
CA LEU A 215 -9.36 -17.14 -13.78
C LEU A 215 -9.37 -16.78 -15.26
N ARG A 216 -9.49 -15.51 -15.61
CA ARG A 216 -9.44 -15.05 -17.01
C ARG A 216 -8.16 -15.54 -17.68
N ASP A 217 -7.01 -15.34 -17.04
CA ASP A 217 -5.72 -15.65 -17.63
C ASP A 217 -5.50 -17.18 -17.77
N SER A 218 -6.17 -17.98 -16.94
CA SER A 218 -6.18 -19.45 -17.07
C SER A 218 -7.12 -19.96 -18.16
N PHE A 219 -8.29 -19.34 -18.34
CA PHE A 219 -9.29 -19.80 -19.32
C PHE A 219 -9.08 -19.24 -20.71
N LEU A 220 -8.59 -18.01 -20.85
CA LEU A 220 -8.45 -17.36 -22.15
C LEU A 220 -7.60 -18.17 -23.16
N PRO A 221 -6.44 -18.75 -22.81
CA PRO A 221 -5.68 -19.61 -23.72
C PRO A 221 -6.44 -20.88 -24.13
N GLN A 222 -7.21 -21.48 -23.20
CA GLN A 222 -7.98 -22.72 -23.46
C GLN A 222 -9.15 -22.46 -24.42
N LEU A 223 -9.81 -21.31 -24.30
CA LEU A 223 -10.85 -20.86 -25.24
C LEU A 223 -10.25 -20.55 -26.62
N MET A 224 -9.10 -19.90 -26.68
CA MET A 224 -8.42 -19.56 -27.93
C MET A 224 -7.92 -20.80 -28.69
N THR A 225 -7.59 -21.88 -27.99
CA THR A 225 -7.13 -23.15 -28.57
C THR A 225 -8.27 -24.12 -28.86
N GLY A 226 -9.53 -23.77 -28.53
CA GLY A 226 -10.69 -24.63 -28.70
C GLY A 226 -10.73 -25.83 -27.77
N GLN A 227 -9.92 -25.85 -26.70
CA GLN A 227 -9.93 -26.92 -25.70
C GLN A 227 -11.17 -26.87 -24.81
N ILE A 228 -11.80 -25.69 -24.70
CA ILE A 228 -13.06 -25.46 -23.99
C ILE A 228 -13.98 -24.73 -24.97
N THR A 229 -15.20 -25.22 -25.16
CA THR A 229 -16.28 -24.54 -25.90
C THR A 229 -17.25 -23.92 -24.89
N CYS A 230 -17.78 -22.75 -25.21
CA CYS A 230 -18.85 -22.11 -24.43
C CYS A 230 -20.18 -22.81 -24.63
#